data_4b72e0742adf16aa612788af565457c8
#
_entry.id   4b72e0742adf16aa612788af565457c8
#
_cell.length_a   1.000
_cell.length_b   1.000
_cell.length_c   1.000
_cell.angle_alpha   90.00
_cell.angle_beta   90.00
_cell.angle_gamma   90.00
#
_symmetry.space_group_name_H-M   'P 1'
#
loop_
_entity.id
_entity.type
_entity.pdbx_description
1 polymer ?
#
loop_
_entity_poly.entity_id
_entity_poly.type
_entity_poly.pdbx_seq_one_letter_code
_entity_poly.pdbx_strand_id
1 'polypeptide(L)'
;MKRRTLLAGALATACSAPIATATASPAATGTDRVEALLARMSVADRAGQIMSVAFHGTKITAHVERMIRERHVGGVVLFKENFDDAASLRRLTTDLQRIAREAGIPPLLVALDQEGGPVARVARGAAVMPGQMAFAATPDPLDSVRHAVAVTANELRGMGVNWNLAPVADVNDEPRNPIIGNRAFGSDPARVAVLVQTAVRAYADAGLLCAAKHFPGHGSTTVDSHSGLPLNEGSRARLDAVELVPFRAAIAAGVPAIMSAHIRLPALDPTPDLPGSLSPAVVTDLLRTQLGFAGLCLTDDLEMGALSAIGGEAKAGARAIAAGADYVLYRFDEGAQLEGNRLIVEGAASGSLPLARLAAAVRRVLATKSRWGILDDRPATAFDVTADREVALDLARKSVTVLRGGGLPLAADDRVLAVAVANPDIALLEDQSTLGETLAQARPGTTAKRLSLQPSDTEAQAVLDAARGADAVVFGSADLLTYPAQAKLVNALRTIRPLVLVSLRHPYDVLAAPDVAGYVCAYDGRDASLRATSEILLGTRQPVGRLPVNIGDVFKIGDGMLRL
;
A
#
# COMPACT_ATOMS: atom_id res chain seq x y z
N MET A 1 -91.54 -8.66 7.88
CA MET A 1 -92.31 -7.82 6.92
C MET A 1 -91.33 -7.34 5.82
N LYS A 2 -91.64 -7.78 4.57
CA LYS A 2 -91.65 -7.05 3.29
C LYS A 2 -90.33 -6.25 2.98
N ARG A 3 -89.64 -6.31 1.82
CA ARG A 3 -90.05 -6.71 0.44
C ARG A 3 -88.78 -7.01 -0.38
N ARG A 4 -88.92 -7.94 -1.29
CA ARG A 4 -88.12 -8.22 -2.45
C ARG A 4 -88.17 -7.06 -3.47
N THR A 5 -87.09 -6.79 -4.17
CA THR A 5 -87.15 -6.35 -5.58
C THR A 5 -86.01 -6.92 -6.34
N LEU A 6 -86.35 -7.70 -7.36
CA LEU A 6 -85.48 -8.18 -8.43
C LEU A 6 -85.20 -7.03 -9.43
N LEU A 7 -84.04 -6.94 -9.97
CA LEU A 7 -83.88 -6.36 -11.29
C LEU A 7 -82.74 -7.14 -12.06
N ALA A 8 -83.11 -7.47 -13.27
CA ALA A 8 -82.47 -8.36 -14.19
C ALA A 8 -81.26 -7.69 -14.90
N GLY A 9 -80.28 -8.45 -15.20
CA GLY A 9 -79.62 -8.79 -16.45
C GLY A 9 -79.07 -7.71 -17.34
N ALA A 10 -77.72 -7.80 -17.59
CA ALA A 10 -77.12 -7.58 -18.91
C ALA A 10 -75.75 -8.32 -18.95
N LEU A 11 -75.67 -9.38 -19.74
CA LEU A 11 -74.44 -10.01 -20.12
C LEU A 11 -73.72 -9.05 -21.10
N ALA A 12 -72.51 -8.60 -20.68
CA ALA A 12 -71.54 -8.01 -21.59
C ALA A 12 -70.39 -9.02 -21.83
N THR A 13 -70.35 -9.58 -23.02
CA THR A 13 -69.27 -10.42 -23.55
C THR A 13 -68.01 -9.54 -23.72
N ALA A 14 -67.06 -9.65 -22.82
CA ALA A 14 -65.74 -9.02 -22.97
C ALA A 14 -64.82 -9.99 -23.76
N CYS A 15 -64.42 -9.61 -24.97
CA CYS A 15 -63.34 -10.23 -25.71
C CYS A 15 -62.01 -10.07 -24.93
N SER A 16 -61.51 -11.16 -24.42
CA SER A 16 -60.15 -11.23 -23.84
C SER A 16 -59.14 -11.30 -24.98
N ALA A 17 -58.40 -10.21 -25.24
CA ALA A 17 -57.17 -10.25 -26.04
C ALA A 17 -56.08 -10.93 -25.19
N PRO A 18 -55.23 -11.80 -25.76
CA PRO A 18 -54.12 -12.41 -25.02
C PRO A 18 -53.12 -11.33 -24.66
N ILE A 19 -52.86 -11.13 -23.35
CA ILE A 19 -51.73 -10.36 -22.82
C ILE A 19 -50.48 -11.17 -23.19
N ALA A 20 -49.71 -10.67 -24.16
CA ALA A 20 -48.36 -11.18 -24.46
C ALA A 20 -47.50 -10.89 -23.21
N THR A 21 -47.24 -11.90 -22.40
CA THR A 21 -46.23 -11.87 -21.37
C THR A 21 -44.87 -11.74 -22.07
N ALA A 22 -44.33 -10.51 -22.08
CA ALA A 22 -42.94 -10.29 -22.41
C ALA A 22 -42.12 -11.03 -21.34
N THR A 23 -41.59 -12.19 -21.71
CA THR A 23 -40.60 -12.89 -20.89
C THR A 23 -39.35 -12.00 -20.89
N ALA A 24 -39.14 -11.28 -19.77
CA ALA A 24 -37.87 -10.62 -19.53
C ALA A 24 -36.77 -11.70 -19.59
N SER A 25 -35.85 -11.56 -20.54
CA SER A 25 -34.64 -12.39 -20.57
C SER A 25 -33.99 -12.33 -19.20
N PRO A 26 -33.58 -13.47 -18.61
CA PRO A 26 -32.87 -13.46 -17.34
C PRO A 26 -31.65 -12.56 -17.48
N ALA A 27 -31.44 -11.68 -16.52
CA ALA A 27 -30.24 -10.83 -16.48
C ALA A 27 -29.00 -11.74 -16.58
N ALA A 28 -28.11 -11.45 -17.56
CA ALA A 28 -26.91 -12.23 -17.79
C ALA A 28 -26.13 -12.35 -16.49
N THR A 29 -25.69 -13.57 -16.15
CA THR A 29 -24.84 -13.78 -14.97
C THR A 29 -23.51 -13.03 -15.16
N GLY A 30 -22.82 -12.70 -14.06
CA GLY A 30 -21.52 -12.03 -14.17
C GLY A 30 -20.52 -12.80 -15.07
N THR A 31 -20.61 -14.12 -15.08
CA THR A 31 -19.81 -15.01 -15.96
C THR A 31 -20.17 -14.82 -17.43
N ASP A 32 -21.46 -14.77 -17.77
CA ASP A 32 -21.93 -14.59 -19.16
C ASP A 32 -21.46 -13.24 -19.73
N ARG A 33 -21.49 -12.19 -18.90
CA ARG A 33 -20.99 -10.85 -19.26
C ARG A 33 -19.48 -10.86 -19.55
N VAL A 34 -18.69 -11.55 -18.74
CA VAL A 34 -17.23 -11.70 -18.91
C VAL A 34 -16.91 -12.42 -20.21
N GLU A 35 -17.56 -13.57 -20.49
CA GLU A 35 -17.34 -14.33 -21.71
C GLU A 35 -17.80 -13.56 -22.96
N ALA A 36 -18.89 -12.81 -22.89
CA ALA A 36 -19.36 -11.96 -23.97
C ALA A 36 -18.39 -10.82 -24.29
N LEU A 37 -17.78 -10.20 -23.28
CA LEU A 37 -16.73 -9.20 -23.46
C LEU A 37 -15.48 -9.83 -24.09
N LEU A 38 -15.00 -10.95 -23.54
CA LEU A 38 -13.81 -11.65 -24.03
C LEU A 38 -13.95 -12.10 -25.47
N ALA A 39 -15.14 -12.58 -25.88
CA ALA A 39 -15.42 -13.05 -27.23
C ALA A 39 -15.33 -11.94 -28.29
N ARG A 40 -15.57 -10.68 -27.91
CA ARG A 40 -15.48 -9.52 -28.81
C ARG A 40 -14.07 -8.96 -28.95
N MET A 41 -13.15 -9.33 -28.05
CA MET A 41 -11.81 -8.77 -28.02
C MET A 41 -10.89 -9.45 -29.04
N SER A 42 -10.25 -8.64 -29.88
CA SER A 42 -9.12 -9.06 -30.70
C SER A 42 -7.91 -9.41 -29.81
N VAL A 43 -6.87 -9.97 -30.40
CA VAL A 43 -5.60 -10.23 -29.68
C VAL A 43 -4.99 -8.92 -29.15
N ALA A 44 -5.08 -7.85 -29.94
CA ALA A 44 -4.58 -6.54 -29.54
C ALA A 44 -5.36 -5.97 -28.33
N ASP A 45 -6.70 -6.08 -28.34
CA ASP A 45 -7.54 -5.66 -27.22
C ASP A 45 -7.20 -6.45 -25.95
N ARG A 46 -7.00 -7.76 -26.08
CA ARG A 46 -6.61 -8.64 -24.97
C ARG A 46 -5.26 -8.27 -24.40
N ALA A 47 -4.29 -7.93 -25.25
CA ALA A 47 -2.97 -7.48 -24.83
C ALA A 47 -3.06 -6.16 -24.04
N GLY A 48 -3.90 -5.22 -24.47
CA GLY A 48 -4.14 -3.98 -23.73
C GLY A 48 -4.82 -4.24 -22.37
N GLN A 49 -5.87 -5.07 -22.32
CA GLN A 49 -6.64 -5.30 -21.10
C GLN A 49 -5.84 -5.87 -19.93
N ILE A 50 -4.70 -6.50 -20.18
CA ILE A 50 -3.81 -7.04 -19.15
C ILE A 50 -2.68 -6.08 -18.77
N MET A 51 -2.73 -4.82 -19.20
CA MET A 51 -1.72 -3.81 -18.92
C MET A 51 -2.27 -2.67 -18.09
N SER A 52 -1.46 -2.20 -17.15
CA SER A 52 -1.60 -0.89 -16.52
C SER A 52 -0.44 0.00 -16.90
N VAL A 53 -0.72 1.28 -17.09
CA VAL A 53 0.27 2.30 -17.45
C VAL A 53 0.22 3.46 -16.45
N ALA A 54 1.35 4.14 -16.25
CA ALA A 54 1.42 5.40 -15.55
C ALA A 54 1.88 6.52 -16.48
N PHE A 55 1.90 7.75 -16.01
CA PHE A 55 2.31 8.91 -16.77
C PHE A 55 2.79 10.03 -15.86
N HIS A 56 3.61 10.93 -16.41
CA HIS A 56 4.09 12.11 -15.69
C HIS A 56 3.08 13.26 -15.71
N GLY A 57 3.03 13.99 -14.59
CA GLY A 57 2.28 15.25 -14.44
C GLY A 57 0.79 15.08 -14.16
N THR A 58 0.13 16.20 -13.92
CA THR A 58 -1.26 16.28 -13.43
C THR A 58 -2.32 16.26 -14.53
N LYS A 59 -1.92 16.18 -15.80
CA LYS A 59 -2.83 16.15 -16.95
C LYS A 59 -2.68 14.86 -17.72
N ILE A 60 -3.80 14.32 -18.19
CA ILE A 60 -3.80 13.17 -19.10
C ILE A 60 -3.00 13.55 -20.35
N THR A 61 -1.91 12.83 -20.62
CA THR A 61 -1.06 13.08 -21.77
C THR A 61 -1.67 12.47 -23.05
N ALA A 62 -1.26 12.99 -24.20
CA ALA A 62 -1.67 12.42 -25.49
C ALA A 62 -1.25 10.95 -25.62
N HIS A 63 -0.14 10.55 -24.97
CA HIS A 63 0.31 9.18 -24.93
C HIS A 63 -0.69 8.29 -24.15
N VAL A 64 -1.07 8.66 -22.92
CA VAL A 64 -2.02 7.87 -22.12
C VAL A 64 -3.39 7.82 -22.78
N GLU A 65 -3.86 8.93 -23.38
CA GLU A 65 -5.10 8.91 -24.14
C GLU A 65 -5.03 7.92 -25.31
N ARG A 66 -3.91 7.87 -26.05
CA ARG A 66 -3.65 6.89 -27.09
C ARG A 66 -3.61 5.45 -26.55
N MET A 67 -2.94 5.21 -25.40
CA MET A 67 -2.91 3.89 -24.76
C MET A 67 -4.32 3.41 -24.40
N ILE A 68 -5.19 4.30 -23.94
CA ILE A 68 -6.59 3.96 -23.66
C ILE A 68 -7.38 3.73 -24.95
N ARG A 69 -7.35 4.66 -25.93
CA ARG A 69 -8.21 4.65 -27.11
C ARG A 69 -7.78 3.64 -28.19
N GLU A 70 -6.47 3.42 -28.35
CA GLU A 70 -5.94 2.60 -29.44
C GLU A 70 -5.34 1.28 -28.97
N ARG A 71 -4.78 1.24 -27.73
CA ARG A 71 -4.19 0.01 -27.17
C ARG A 71 -5.10 -0.67 -26.17
N HIS A 72 -6.21 -0.05 -25.80
CA HIS A 72 -7.26 -0.59 -24.93
C HIS A 72 -6.73 -1.09 -23.60
N VAL A 73 -5.80 -0.32 -22.98
CA VAL A 73 -5.20 -0.70 -21.69
C VAL A 73 -6.26 -0.95 -20.61
N GLY A 74 -6.01 -1.94 -19.76
CA GLY A 74 -6.94 -2.37 -18.73
C GLY A 74 -7.01 -1.46 -17.53
N GLY A 75 -5.99 -0.60 -17.31
CA GLY A 75 -5.99 0.33 -16.19
C GLY A 75 -4.85 1.34 -16.21
N VAL A 76 -4.85 2.17 -15.15
CA VAL A 76 -3.85 3.21 -14.90
C VAL A 76 -3.43 3.13 -13.45
N VAL A 77 -2.13 3.26 -13.18
CA VAL A 77 -1.59 3.44 -11.82
C VAL A 77 -1.22 4.90 -11.65
N LEU A 78 -1.72 5.52 -10.57
CA LEU A 78 -1.51 6.91 -10.26
C LEU A 78 -0.48 7.08 -9.15
N PHE A 79 0.40 8.05 -9.33
CA PHE A 79 1.42 8.45 -8.37
C PHE A 79 1.12 9.86 -7.84
N LYS A 80 1.79 10.26 -6.78
CA LYS A 80 1.60 11.58 -6.15
C LYS A 80 1.75 12.77 -7.10
N GLU A 81 2.51 12.63 -8.17
CA GLU A 81 2.72 13.67 -9.18
C GLU A 81 1.53 13.87 -10.14
N ASN A 82 0.54 12.97 -10.10
CA ASN A 82 -0.61 13.03 -11.00
C ASN A 82 -1.76 13.91 -10.47
N PHE A 83 -1.66 14.40 -9.24
CA PHE A 83 -2.69 15.24 -8.61
C PHE A 83 -2.12 16.05 -7.44
N ASP A 84 -2.74 17.19 -7.16
CA ASP A 84 -2.33 18.04 -6.05
C ASP A 84 -3.09 17.71 -4.75
N ASP A 85 -4.34 17.25 -4.87
CA ASP A 85 -5.26 16.98 -3.76
C ASP A 85 -6.35 15.95 -4.15
N ALA A 86 -7.17 15.57 -3.18
CA ALA A 86 -8.30 14.66 -3.36
C ALA A 86 -9.29 15.11 -4.45
N ALA A 87 -9.53 16.43 -4.58
CA ALA A 87 -10.47 16.97 -5.56
C ALA A 87 -9.92 16.88 -7.00
N SER A 88 -8.63 17.16 -7.19
CA SER A 88 -7.96 17.01 -8.49
C SER A 88 -7.82 15.55 -8.89
N LEU A 89 -7.55 14.65 -7.93
CA LEU A 89 -7.57 13.22 -8.16
C LEU A 89 -8.94 12.74 -8.66
N ARG A 90 -10.02 13.19 -8.01
CA ARG A 90 -11.38 12.83 -8.44
C ARG A 90 -11.70 13.29 -9.86
N ARG A 91 -11.26 14.51 -10.24
CA ARG A 91 -11.42 14.99 -11.63
C ARG A 91 -10.65 14.10 -12.60
N LEU A 92 -9.39 13.81 -12.29
CA LEU A 92 -8.51 12.97 -13.12
C LEU A 92 -9.12 11.57 -13.34
N THR A 93 -9.57 10.89 -12.27
CA THR A 93 -10.17 9.56 -12.37
C THR A 93 -11.47 9.59 -13.19
N THR A 94 -12.28 10.65 -13.05
CA THR A 94 -13.50 10.85 -13.85
C THR A 94 -13.19 11.00 -15.35
N ASP A 95 -12.17 11.78 -15.68
CA ASP A 95 -11.74 11.99 -17.06
C ASP A 95 -11.15 10.71 -17.68
N LEU A 96 -10.34 9.97 -16.94
CA LEU A 96 -9.80 8.68 -17.40
C LEU A 96 -10.94 7.69 -17.74
N GLN A 97 -11.93 7.56 -16.84
CA GLN A 97 -13.09 6.68 -17.10
C GLN A 97 -13.97 7.19 -18.25
N ARG A 98 -14.07 8.50 -18.43
CA ARG A 98 -14.79 9.08 -19.59
C ARG A 98 -14.10 8.69 -20.90
N ILE A 99 -12.77 8.80 -21.00
CA ILE A 99 -12.00 8.40 -22.19
C ILE A 99 -12.19 6.90 -22.49
N ALA A 100 -12.14 6.04 -21.48
CA ALA A 100 -12.37 4.61 -21.65
C ALA A 100 -13.79 4.31 -22.18
N ARG A 101 -14.80 5.00 -21.65
CA ARG A 101 -16.19 4.86 -22.11
C ARG A 101 -16.36 5.30 -23.56
N GLU A 102 -15.77 6.44 -23.92
CA GLU A 102 -15.79 6.94 -25.30
C GLU A 102 -15.06 6.00 -26.27
N ALA A 103 -14.01 5.33 -25.82
CA ALA A 103 -13.29 4.30 -26.57
C ALA A 103 -14.06 2.97 -26.67
N GLY A 104 -15.17 2.80 -25.95
CA GLY A 104 -15.96 1.56 -25.96
C GLY A 104 -15.29 0.37 -25.26
N ILE A 105 -14.28 0.62 -24.41
CA ILE A 105 -13.58 -0.42 -23.65
C ILE A 105 -14.17 -0.59 -22.23
N PRO A 106 -13.93 -1.74 -21.58
CA PRO A 106 -14.31 -1.92 -20.19
C PRO A 106 -13.69 -0.83 -19.31
N PRO A 107 -14.40 -0.33 -18.27
CA PRO A 107 -13.87 0.66 -17.34
C PRO A 107 -12.49 0.28 -16.79
N LEU A 108 -11.65 1.30 -16.59
CA LEU A 108 -10.27 1.14 -16.16
C LEU A 108 -10.19 0.67 -14.70
N LEU A 109 -9.22 -0.19 -14.41
CA LEU A 109 -8.65 -0.32 -13.08
C LEU A 109 -7.84 0.94 -12.80
N VAL A 110 -8.27 1.75 -11.83
CA VAL A 110 -7.54 2.94 -11.38
C VAL A 110 -6.95 2.63 -10.02
N ALA A 111 -5.64 2.45 -9.99
CA ALA A 111 -4.89 1.99 -8.84
C ALA A 111 -3.92 3.04 -8.30
N LEU A 112 -3.61 2.95 -7.02
CA LEU A 112 -2.49 3.64 -6.38
C LEU A 112 -2.09 2.92 -5.08
N ASP A 113 -0.94 3.36 -4.49
CA ASP A 113 -0.49 2.87 -3.19
C ASP A 113 -0.94 3.84 -2.08
N GLN A 114 -1.92 3.46 -1.30
CA GLN A 114 -2.33 4.17 -0.08
C GLN A 114 -2.23 3.18 1.09
N GLU A 115 -0.98 2.85 1.48
CA GLU A 115 -0.68 1.91 2.56
C GLU A 115 -0.87 2.54 3.94
N GLY A 116 -0.70 3.85 4.00
CA GLY A 116 -0.49 4.63 5.23
C GLY A 116 0.99 4.80 5.55
N GLY A 117 1.30 5.61 6.56
CA GLY A 117 2.67 5.90 6.94
C GLY A 117 3.51 6.45 5.77
N PRO A 118 4.70 5.88 5.50
CA PRO A 118 5.60 6.43 4.47
C PRO A 118 5.03 6.30 3.05
N VAL A 119 4.17 5.32 2.78
CA VAL A 119 3.61 5.09 1.45
C VAL A 119 2.14 5.49 1.41
N ALA A 120 1.91 6.77 1.13
CA ALA A 120 0.60 7.34 0.91
C ALA A 120 0.69 8.36 -0.22
N ARG A 121 -0.07 8.15 -1.30
CA ARG A 121 -0.02 9.02 -2.48
C ARG A 121 -0.93 10.23 -2.31
N VAL A 122 -2.06 10.06 -1.63
CA VAL A 122 -3.01 11.13 -1.37
C VAL A 122 -2.83 11.63 0.06
N ALA A 123 -2.36 12.88 0.21
CA ALA A 123 -2.15 13.51 1.51
C ALA A 123 -3.03 14.74 1.71
N ARG A 124 -3.17 15.60 0.66
CA ARG A 124 -4.03 16.78 0.74
C ARG A 124 -5.49 16.44 0.44
N GLY A 125 -6.38 16.86 1.35
CA GLY A 125 -7.81 16.59 1.22
C GLY A 125 -8.22 15.15 1.53
N ALA A 126 -7.32 14.37 2.15
CA ALA A 126 -7.55 13.05 2.68
C ALA A 126 -6.93 12.92 4.09
N ALA A 127 -7.28 11.87 4.80
CA ALA A 127 -6.63 11.49 6.05
C ALA A 127 -5.56 10.44 5.76
N VAL A 128 -4.31 10.77 6.09
CA VAL A 128 -3.23 9.78 5.99
C VAL A 128 -3.20 8.97 7.27
N MET A 129 -3.52 7.70 7.17
CA MET A 129 -3.44 6.77 8.29
C MET A 129 -1.98 6.51 8.66
N PRO A 130 -1.64 6.28 9.94
CA PRO A 130 -0.35 5.69 10.33
C PRO A 130 -0.08 4.39 9.58
N GLY A 131 1.20 4.00 9.47
CA GLY A 131 1.59 2.79 8.75
C GLY A 131 1.13 1.49 9.44
N GLN A 132 1.21 0.37 8.71
CA GLN A 132 0.76 -0.93 9.19
C GLN A 132 1.43 -1.37 10.49
N MET A 133 2.72 -1.05 10.68
CA MET A 133 3.43 -1.34 11.93
C MET A 133 2.84 -0.57 13.13
N ALA A 134 2.38 0.66 12.91
CA ALA A 134 1.68 1.44 13.93
C ALA A 134 0.35 0.78 14.33
N PHE A 135 -0.44 0.28 13.37
CA PHE A 135 -1.67 -0.45 13.71
C PHE A 135 -1.39 -1.69 14.55
N ALA A 136 -0.33 -2.43 14.20
CA ALA A 136 0.08 -3.63 14.93
C ALA A 136 0.60 -3.33 16.35
N ALA A 137 1.02 -2.09 16.61
CA ALA A 137 1.49 -1.64 17.92
C ALA A 137 0.37 -1.19 18.86
N THR A 138 -0.86 -1.04 18.40
CA THR A 138 -2.00 -0.63 19.25
C THR A 138 -2.45 -1.74 20.19
N PRO A 139 -3.17 -1.41 21.29
CA PRO A 139 -3.73 -2.42 22.20
C PRO A 139 -4.73 -3.37 21.56
N ASP A 140 -5.48 -2.91 20.56
CA ASP A 140 -6.37 -3.73 19.72
C ASP A 140 -5.99 -3.59 18.25
N PRO A 141 -5.00 -4.37 17.76
CA PRO A 141 -4.52 -4.26 16.40
C PRO A 141 -5.56 -4.60 15.33
N LEU A 142 -6.46 -5.55 15.63
CA LEU A 142 -7.48 -5.98 14.66
C LEU A 142 -8.51 -4.89 14.41
N ASP A 143 -8.93 -4.21 15.47
CA ASP A 143 -9.85 -3.09 15.38
C ASP A 143 -9.20 -1.89 14.67
N SER A 144 -7.96 -1.61 15.00
CA SER A 144 -7.17 -0.56 14.38
C SER A 144 -7.02 -0.76 12.86
N VAL A 145 -6.75 -1.98 12.41
CA VAL A 145 -6.69 -2.32 10.99
C VAL A 145 -8.06 -2.15 10.32
N ARG A 146 -9.15 -2.60 10.95
CA ARG A 146 -10.51 -2.44 10.40
C ARG A 146 -10.85 -0.97 10.20
N HIS A 147 -10.62 -0.12 11.20
CA HIS A 147 -10.91 1.31 11.12
C HIS A 147 -10.04 2.02 10.08
N ALA A 148 -8.73 1.79 10.08
CA ALA A 148 -7.82 2.39 9.12
C ALA A 148 -8.18 2.04 7.67
N VAL A 149 -8.47 0.76 7.40
CA VAL A 149 -8.86 0.29 6.08
C VAL A 149 -10.21 0.86 5.66
N ALA A 150 -11.20 0.92 6.58
CA ALA A 150 -12.53 1.46 6.27
C ALA A 150 -12.46 2.93 5.84
N VAL A 151 -11.68 3.76 6.57
CA VAL A 151 -11.46 5.17 6.21
C VAL A 151 -10.75 5.27 4.87
N THR A 152 -9.58 4.62 4.73
CA THR A 152 -8.81 4.65 3.48
C THR A 152 -9.63 4.22 2.26
N ALA A 153 -10.38 3.13 2.39
CA ALA A 153 -11.19 2.61 1.29
C ALA A 153 -12.34 3.55 0.92
N ASN A 154 -12.99 4.16 1.92
CA ASN A 154 -14.09 5.10 1.68
C ASN A 154 -13.59 6.37 0.97
N GLU A 155 -12.48 6.95 1.42
CA GLU A 155 -11.84 8.11 0.78
C GLU A 155 -11.42 7.80 -0.67
N LEU A 156 -10.71 6.69 -0.90
CA LEU A 156 -10.26 6.30 -2.24
C LEU A 156 -11.43 6.11 -3.21
N ARG A 157 -12.49 5.43 -2.78
CA ARG A 157 -13.71 5.29 -3.58
C ARG A 157 -14.38 6.64 -3.86
N GLY A 158 -14.37 7.55 -2.88
CA GLY A 158 -14.86 8.92 -3.04
C GLY A 158 -14.07 9.72 -4.08
N MET A 159 -12.79 9.39 -4.26
CA MET A 159 -11.91 9.98 -5.27
C MET A 159 -11.91 9.24 -6.62
N GLY A 160 -12.73 8.19 -6.78
CA GLY A 160 -12.83 7.42 -8.02
C GLY A 160 -11.71 6.39 -8.23
N VAL A 161 -10.88 6.16 -7.21
CA VAL A 161 -9.91 5.06 -7.19
C VAL A 161 -10.66 3.77 -6.85
N ASN A 162 -10.45 2.73 -7.65
CA ASN A 162 -11.14 1.46 -7.48
C ASN A 162 -10.23 0.29 -7.08
N TRP A 163 -8.92 0.54 -6.95
CA TRP A 163 -7.95 -0.45 -6.53
C TRP A 163 -6.86 0.16 -5.64
N ASN A 164 -6.74 -0.30 -4.39
CA ASN A 164 -5.59 0.02 -3.55
C ASN A 164 -4.54 -1.09 -3.62
N LEU A 165 -3.29 -0.75 -3.93
CA LEU A 165 -2.17 -1.68 -3.94
C LEU A 165 -1.63 -1.87 -2.50
N ALA A 166 -2.47 -2.43 -1.64
CA ALA A 166 -2.28 -2.77 -0.22
C ALA A 166 -3.20 -3.94 0.13
N PRO A 167 -2.97 -4.67 1.24
CA PRO A 167 -1.96 -4.48 2.27
C PRO A 167 -0.58 -5.05 1.92
N VAL A 168 0.46 -4.57 2.62
CA VAL A 168 1.77 -5.21 2.65
C VAL A 168 1.65 -6.47 3.52
N ALA A 169 1.98 -7.62 2.94
CA ALA A 169 1.92 -8.94 3.57
C ALA A 169 3.31 -9.49 3.93
N ASP A 170 4.35 -8.69 3.75
CA ASP A 170 5.71 -9.05 4.08
C ASP A 170 5.91 -9.19 5.60
N VAL A 171 6.74 -10.15 6.01
CA VAL A 171 7.20 -10.30 7.39
C VAL A 171 8.57 -9.63 7.50
N ASN A 172 8.67 -8.52 8.24
CA ASN A 172 9.92 -7.76 8.35
C ASN A 172 10.76 -8.26 9.52
N ASP A 173 11.53 -9.31 9.30
CA ASP A 173 12.43 -9.90 10.29
C ASP A 173 13.93 -9.53 10.07
N GLU A 174 14.24 -8.78 9.01
CA GLU A 174 15.54 -8.19 8.77
C GLU A 174 15.55 -6.69 9.16
N PRO A 175 16.24 -6.30 10.24
CA PRO A 175 16.28 -4.90 10.68
C PRO A 175 16.90 -3.92 9.67
N ARG A 176 17.76 -4.41 8.76
CA ARG A 176 18.40 -3.62 7.70
C ARG A 176 17.61 -3.61 6.39
N ASN A 177 16.39 -4.12 6.39
CA ASN A 177 15.57 -4.07 5.19
C ASN A 177 15.30 -2.62 4.78
N PRO A 178 15.75 -2.16 3.61
CA PRO A 178 15.70 -0.74 3.26
C PRO A 178 14.32 -0.29 2.77
N ILE A 179 13.46 -1.22 2.35
CA ILE A 179 12.23 -0.89 1.61
C ILE A 179 10.94 -1.31 2.32
N ILE A 180 10.93 -2.35 3.13
CA ILE A 180 9.73 -2.81 3.84
C ILE A 180 9.63 -2.11 5.21
N GLY A 181 10.49 -2.44 6.17
CA GLY A 181 10.51 -1.77 7.47
C GLY A 181 9.13 -1.63 8.11
N ASN A 182 8.75 -0.39 8.44
CA ASN A 182 7.46 -0.06 9.06
C ASN A 182 6.23 -0.16 8.13
N ARG A 183 6.42 -0.47 6.84
CA ARG A 183 5.31 -0.83 5.95
C ARG A 183 4.72 -2.19 6.28
N ALA A 184 5.50 -3.13 6.85
CA ALA A 184 4.99 -4.42 7.35
C ALA A 184 4.24 -4.25 8.68
N PHE A 185 3.33 -5.19 8.98
CA PHE A 185 2.67 -5.24 10.30
C PHE A 185 3.63 -5.66 11.43
N GLY A 186 4.72 -6.34 11.12
CA GLY A 186 5.68 -6.78 12.14
C GLY A 186 6.63 -7.87 11.65
N SER A 187 7.27 -8.56 12.60
CA SER A 187 8.27 -9.60 12.36
C SER A 187 7.82 -11.02 12.74
N ASP A 188 6.63 -11.19 13.29
CA ASP A 188 6.07 -12.52 13.61
C ASP A 188 5.08 -12.96 12.52
N PRO A 189 5.35 -14.08 11.81
CA PRO A 189 4.54 -14.51 10.68
C PRO A 189 3.07 -14.75 11.02
N ALA A 190 2.78 -15.30 12.19
CA ALA A 190 1.42 -15.62 12.60
C ALA A 190 0.62 -14.36 12.92
N ARG A 191 1.23 -13.38 13.60
CA ARG A 191 0.61 -12.07 13.87
C ARG A 191 0.37 -11.30 12.59
N VAL A 192 1.37 -11.23 11.70
CA VAL A 192 1.23 -10.59 10.37
C VAL A 192 0.11 -11.24 9.58
N ALA A 193 0.01 -12.57 9.56
CA ALA A 193 -1.04 -13.29 8.85
C ALA A 193 -2.45 -12.91 9.32
N VAL A 194 -2.68 -12.81 10.63
CA VAL A 194 -3.99 -12.41 11.19
C VAL A 194 -4.34 -10.98 10.81
N LEU A 195 -3.36 -10.05 10.82
CA LEU A 195 -3.57 -8.65 10.46
C LEU A 195 -3.81 -8.48 8.96
N VAL A 196 -3.06 -9.19 8.11
CA VAL A 196 -3.29 -9.23 6.65
C VAL A 196 -4.68 -9.80 6.33
N GLN A 197 -5.08 -10.90 6.96
CA GLN A 197 -6.42 -11.45 6.82
C GLN A 197 -7.51 -10.42 7.18
N THR A 198 -7.30 -9.70 8.29
CA THR A 198 -8.22 -8.64 8.75
C THR A 198 -8.30 -7.51 7.74
N ALA A 199 -7.16 -7.03 7.21
CA ALA A 199 -7.12 -5.99 6.20
C ALA A 199 -7.84 -6.41 4.91
N VAL A 200 -7.59 -7.63 4.41
CA VAL A 200 -8.25 -8.15 3.20
C VAL A 200 -9.78 -8.18 3.37
N ARG A 201 -10.27 -8.65 4.52
CA ARG A 201 -11.72 -8.64 4.81
C ARG A 201 -12.28 -7.23 4.91
N ALA A 202 -11.57 -6.32 5.60
CA ALA A 202 -12.01 -4.93 5.74
C ALA A 202 -12.08 -4.21 4.37
N TYR A 203 -11.14 -4.44 3.45
CA TYR A 203 -11.24 -3.95 2.08
C TYR A 203 -12.44 -4.52 1.33
N ALA A 204 -12.73 -5.82 1.51
CA ALA A 204 -13.89 -6.46 0.91
C ALA A 204 -15.21 -5.87 1.44
N ASP A 205 -15.32 -5.68 2.76
CA ASP A 205 -16.48 -5.08 3.41
C ASP A 205 -16.70 -3.62 2.95
N ALA A 206 -15.61 -2.87 2.75
CA ALA A 206 -15.64 -1.51 2.23
C ALA A 206 -15.88 -1.44 0.70
N GLY A 207 -15.85 -2.57 -0.02
CA GLY A 207 -16.08 -2.64 -1.47
C GLY A 207 -14.98 -2.02 -2.32
N LEU A 208 -13.72 -2.02 -1.84
CA LEU A 208 -12.54 -1.58 -2.58
C LEU A 208 -11.64 -2.77 -2.92
N LEU A 209 -11.24 -2.88 -4.20
CA LEU A 209 -10.26 -3.88 -4.64
C LEU A 209 -8.92 -3.64 -3.92
N CYS A 210 -8.29 -4.71 -3.42
CA CYS A 210 -6.99 -4.66 -2.74
C CYS A 210 -6.02 -5.68 -3.34
N ALA A 211 -4.72 -5.53 -3.05
CA ALA A 211 -3.68 -6.48 -3.46
C ALA A 211 -2.70 -6.75 -2.32
N ALA A 212 -2.57 -8.01 -1.90
CA ALA A 212 -1.51 -8.39 -0.96
C ALA A 212 -0.15 -8.41 -1.66
N LYS A 213 0.88 -7.81 -1.02
CA LYS A 213 2.21 -7.63 -1.61
C LYS A 213 3.31 -7.77 -0.57
N HIS A 214 4.52 -8.13 -0.96
CA HIS A 214 5.07 -8.42 -2.29
C HIS A 214 5.42 -9.91 -2.36
N PHE A 215 4.61 -10.70 -3.05
CA PHE A 215 4.74 -12.16 -3.09
C PHE A 215 6.06 -12.61 -3.74
N PRO A 216 6.79 -13.62 -3.20
CA PRO A 216 6.41 -14.45 -2.05
C PRO A 216 6.87 -13.94 -0.68
N GLY A 217 7.41 -12.72 -0.57
CA GLY A 217 7.83 -12.05 0.66
C GLY A 217 9.16 -11.31 0.48
N HIS A 218 9.15 -10.01 0.76
CA HIS A 218 10.28 -9.08 0.60
C HIS A 218 10.92 -8.67 1.94
N GLY A 219 10.33 -9.07 3.08
CA GLY A 219 10.70 -8.54 4.40
C GLY A 219 12.05 -9.00 4.96
N SER A 220 12.65 -10.07 4.39
CA SER A 220 13.94 -10.63 4.80
C SER A 220 15.11 -10.25 3.86
N THR A 221 14.89 -9.36 2.89
CA THR A 221 15.94 -8.94 1.95
C THR A 221 16.69 -7.69 2.45
N THR A 222 17.94 -7.53 1.99
CA THR A 222 18.80 -6.39 2.36
C THR A 222 19.09 -5.45 1.19
N VAL A 223 18.49 -5.69 0.03
CA VAL A 223 18.64 -4.88 -1.19
C VAL A 223 17.28 -4.32 -1.57
N ASP A 224 17.24 -3.04 -1.95
CA ASP A 224 16.06 -2.40 -2.50
C ASP A 224 15.84 -2.82 -3.95
N SER A 225 14.68 -3.38 -4.27
CA SER A 225 14.31 -3.81 -5.61
C SER A 225 14.21 -2.68 -6.64
N HIS A 226 14.09 -1.42 -6.19
CA HIS A 226 14.18 -0.25 -7.09
C HIS A 226 15.59 -0.01 -7.62
N SER A 227 16.62 -0.47 -6.92
CA SER A 227 18.03 -0.24 -7.27
C SER A 227 18.78 -1.48 -7.78
N GLY A 228 18.28 -2.68 -7.47
CA GLY A 228 18.92 -3.93 -7.84
C GLY A 228 18.02 -5.13 -7.63
N LEU A 229 18.48 -6.34 -7.99
CA LEU A 229 17.72 -7.58 -7.78
C LEU A 229 17.96 -8.12 -6.36
N PRO A 230 16.97 -8.02 -5.45
CA PRO A 230 17.10 -8.57 -4.10
C PRO A 230 17.21 -10.09 -4.15
N LEU A 231 17.92 -10.66 -3.18
CA LEU A 231 18.10 -12.08 -3.00
C LEU A 231 17.49 -12.53 -1.67
N ASN A 232 16.64 -13.54 -1.72
CA ASN A 232 16.22 -14.29 -0.55
C ASN A 232 16.85 -15.70 -0.64
N GLU A 233 17.85 -15.97 0.20
CA GLU A 233 18.57 -17.25 0.28
C GLU A 233 17.89 -18.27 1.18
N GLY A 234 16.70 -17.94 1.72
CA GLY A 234 15.95 -18.81 2.61
C GLY A 234 15.63 -20.14 1.94
N SER A 235 15.77 -21.24 2.70
CA SER A 235 15.34 -22.55 2.25
C SER A 235 13.83 -22.58 2.01
N ARG A 236 13.36 -23.57 1.24
CA ARG A 236 11.92 -23.76 1.05
C ARG A 236 11.18 -23.90 2.40
N ALA A 237 11.74 -24.61 3.37
CA ALA A 237 11.15 -24.74 4.70
C ALA A 237 11.01 -23.39 5.42
N ARG A 238 12.02 -22.50 5.28
CA ARG A 238 11.90 -21.14 5.81
C ARG A 238 10.80 -20.34 5.12
N LEU A 239 10.79 -20.33 3.78
CA LEU A 239 9.72 -19.65 3.03
C LEU A 239 8.33 -20.12 3.47
N ASP A 240 8.14 -21.41 3.66
CA ASP A 240 6.87 -21.98 4.13
C ASP A 240 6.51 -21.57 5.56
N ALA A 241 7.50 -21.40 6.44
CA ALA A 241 7.32 -21.08 7.85
C ALA A 241 7.21 -19.57 8.14
N VAL A 242 7.70 -18.71 7.25
CA VAL A 242 7.78 -17.26 7.48
C VAL A 242 7.06 -16.51 6.36
N GLU A 243 7.69 -16.42 5.20
CA GLU A 243 7.26 -15.51 4.13
C GLU A 243 5.86 -15.86 3.58
N LEU A 244 5.55 -17.14 3.39
CA LEU A 244 4.29 -17.59 2.80
C LEU A 244 3.10 -17.62 3.77
N VAL A 245 3.34 -17.51 5.08
CA VAL A 245 2.28 -17.60 6.10
C VAL A 245 1.22 -16.51 5.92
N PRO A 246 1.58 -15.20 5.77
CA PRO A 246 0.59 -14.16 5.53
C PRO A 246 -0.12 -14.27 4.17
N PHE A 247 0.56 -14.75 3.12
CA PHE A 247 -0.07 -14.94 1.82
C PHE A 247 -1.10 -16.07 1.82
N ARG A 248 -0.83 -17.18 2.53
CA ARG A 248 -1.84 -18.22 2.76
C ARG A 248 -3.07 -17.67 3.49
N ALA A 249 -2.86 -16.82 4.49
CA ALA A 249 -3.95 -16.17 5.21
C ALA A 249 -4.74 -15.19 4.32
N ALA A 250 -4.05 -14.41 3.47
CA ALA A 250 -4.68 -13.54 2.48
C ALA A 250 -5.54 -14.33 1.48
N ILE A 251 -5.01 -15.45 0.96
CA ILE A 251 -5.74 -16.34 0.03
C ILE A 251 -6.98 -16.92 0.72
N ALA A 252 -6.83 -17.43 1.94
CA ALA A 252 -7.95 -17.95 2.74
C ALA A 252 -8.99 -16.88 3.08
N ALA A 253 -8.61 -15.61 3.16
CA ALA A 253 -9.52 -14.47 3.31
C ALA A 253 -10.21 -14.06 2.01
N GLY A 254 -9.84 -14.64 0.87
CA GLY A 254 -10.40 -14.32 -0.44
C GLY A 254 -9.79 -13.08 -1.07
N VAL A 255 -8.51 -12.80 -0.83
CA VAL A 255 -7.81 -11.65 -1.44
C VAL A 255 -8.02 -11.64 -2.96
N PRO A 256 -8.47 -10.51 -3.54
CA PRO A 256 -8.78 -10.46 -4.95
C PRO A 256 -7.56 -10.41 -5.85
N ALA A 257 -6.46 -9.82 -5.37
CA ALA A 257 -5.22 -9.70 -6.11
C ALA A 257 -3.99 -9.96 -5.24
N ILE A 258 -2.93 -10.46 -5.86
CA ILE A 258 -1.59 -10.61 -5.26
C ILE A 258 -0.57 -10.01 -6.22
N MET A 259 0.30 -9.12 -5.69
CA MET A 259 1.41 -8.53 -6.42
C MET A 259 2.67 -9.37 -6.25
N SER A 260 3.25 -9.82 -7.36
CA SER A 260 4.50 -10.58 -7.38
C SER A 260 5.71 -9.66 -7.39
N ALA A 261 6.67 -9.92 -6.50
CA ALA A 261 7.88 -9.14 -6.34
C ALA A 261 8.98 -9.52 -7.33
N HIS A 262 9.87 -8.58 -7.60
CA HIS A 262 11.10 -8.80 -8.35
C HIS A 262 12.23 -9.22 -7.40
N ILE A 263 12.16 -10.45 -6.89
CA ILE A 263 13.12 -11.04 -5.93
C ILE A 263 13.65 -12.35 -6.49
N ARG A 264 14.95 -12.58 -6.40
CA ARG A 264 15.55 -13.86 -6.71
C ARG A 264 15.37 -14.83 -5.55
N LEU A 265 14.92 -16.06 -5.85
CA LEU A 265 14.57 -17.09 -4.88
C LEU A 265 15.16 -18.46 -5.31
N PRO A 266 16.45 -18.72 -5.07
CA PRO A 266 17.10 -19.96 -5.54
C PRO A 266 16.47 -21.24 -5.03
N ALA A 267 15.81 -21.21 -3.86
CA ALA A 267 15.10 -22.35 -3.30
C ALA A 267 13.82 -22.75 -4.07
N LEU A 268 13.29 -21.86 -4.92
CA LEU A 268 12.11 -22.08 -5.76
C LEU A 268 12.49 -22.20 -7.23
N ASP A 269 13.40 -21.35 -7.70
CA ASP A 269 13.91 -21.36 -9.07
C ASP A 269 15.42 -21.05 -9.03
N PRO A 270 16.29 -22.04 -9.35
CA PRO A 270 17.74 -21.87 -9.30
C PRO A 270 18.30 -21.06 -10.49
N THR A 271 17.47 -20.66 -11.46
CA THR A 271 17.92 -19.92 -12.63
C THR A 271 18.60 -18.62 -12.21
N PRO A 272 19.87 -18.37 -12.64
CA PRO A 272 20.57 -17.15 -12.30
C PRO A 272 19.82 -15.91 -12.78
N ASP A 273 19.83 -14.88 -11.94
CA ASP A 273 19.29 -13.55 -12.22
C ASP A 273 17.81 -13.51 -12.69
N LEU A 274 17.07 -14.60 -12.42
CA LEU A 274 15.64 -14.65 -12.72
C LEU A 274 14.82 -14.15 -11.53
N PRO A 275 14.10 -13.02 -11.68
CA PRO A 275 13.15 -12.56 -10.66
C PRO A 275 11.95 -13.50 -10.52
N GLY A 276 11.44 -13.68 -9.30
CA GLY A 276 10.29 -14.53 -9.00
C GLY A 276 9.03 -14.16 -9.80
N SER A 277 8.82 -12.88 -10.08
CA SER A 277 7.72 -12.38 -10.93
C SER A 277 7.75 -12.89 -12.38
N LEU A 278 8.92 -13.36 -12.84
CA LEU A 278 9.12 -13.91 -14.18
C LEU A 278 9.36 -15.43 -14.17
N SER A 279 9.30 -16.07 -13.00
CA SER A 279 9.53 -17.50 -12.80
C SER A 279 8.22 -18.27 -12.83
N PRO A 280 8.03 -19.23 -13.76
CA PRO A 280 6.90 -20.16 -13.70
C PRO A 280 6.83 -20.96 -12.39
N ALA A 281 7.99 -21.32 -11.82
CA ALA A 281 8.04 -22.04 -10.54
C ALA A 281 7.44 -21.22 -9.38
N VAL A 282 7.61 -19.88 -9.41
CA VAL A 282 7.06 -18.98 -8.38
C VAL A 282 5.59 -18.64 -8.67
N VAL A 283 5.27 -18.19 -9.89
CA VAL A 283 3.94 -17.66 -10.20
C VAL A 283 2.94 -18.79 -10.50
N THR A 284 3.31 -19.77 -11.30
CA THR A 284 2.41 -20.87 -11.66
C THR A 284 2.45 -21.99 -10.64
N ASP A 285 3.63 -22.56 -10.35
CA ASP A 285 3.68 -23.79 -9.53
C ASP A 285 3.42 -23.48 -8.06
N LEU A 286 4.07 -22.43 -7.49
CA LEU A 286 3.85 -22.08 -6.09
C LEU A 286 2.52 -21.36 -5.90
N LEU A 287 2.32 -20.17 -6.52
CA LEU A 287 1.16 -19.35 -6.22
C LEU A 287 -0.15 -19.96 -6.70
N ARG A 288 -0.20 -20.40 -7.96
CA ARG A 288 -1.45 -20.94 -8.54
C ARG A 288 -1.74 -22.36 -8.08
N THR A 289 -0.76 -23.25 -8.21
CA THR A 289 -0.98 -24.70 -8.00
C THR A 289 -0.89 -25.08 -6.53
N GLN A 290 0.21 -24.74 -5.86
CA GLN A 290 0.42 -25.19 -4.48
C GLN A 290 -0.40 -24.39 -3.46
N LEU A 291 -0.48 -23.06 -3.63
CA LEU A 291 -1.27 -22.19 -2.73
C LEU A 291 -2.73 -22.04 -3.18
N GLY A 292 -3.11 -22.49 -4.37
CA GLY A 292 -4.48 -22.49 -4.87
C GLY A 292 -5.04 -21.09 -5.16
N PHE A 293 -4.20 -20.09 -5.43
CA PHE A 293 -4.67 -18.73 -5.68
C PHE A 293 -5.38 -18.60 -7.03
N ALA A 294 -6.67 -18.30 -7.01
CA ALA A 294 -7.50 -18.15 -8.19
C ALA A 294 -7.71 -16.69 -8.65
N GLY A 295 -7.34 -15.70 -7.81
CA GLY A 295 -7.51 -14.27 -8.08
C GLY A 295 -6.51 -13.71 -9.10
N LEU A 296 -6.44 -12.38 -9.21
CA LEU A 296 -5.58 -11.66 -10.13
C LEU A 296 -4.13 -11.61 -9.63
N CYS A 297 -3.18 -12.18 -10.36
CA CYS A 297 -1.75 -12.00 -10.10
C CYS A 297 -1.25 -10.83 -10.96
N LEU A 298 -0.75 -9.78 -10.31
CA LEU A 298 -0.10 -8.67 -11.01
C LEU A 298 1.40 -8.66 -10.70
N THR A 299 2.19 -8.05 -11.59
CA THR A 299 3.60 -7.77 -11.31
C THR A 299 3.72 -6.53 -10.43
N ASP A 300 4.84 -6.40 -9.72
CA ASP A 300 5.33 -5.09 -9.31
C ASP A 300 5.72 -4.27 -10.54
N ASP A 301 6.14 -3.02 -10.34
CA ASP A 301 6.53 -2.11 -11.41
C ASP A 301 7.66 -2.67 -12.26
N LEU A 302 7.41 -2.84 -13.56
CA LEU A 302 8.38 -3.42 -14.49
C LEU A 302 9.58 -2.50 -14.78
N GLU A 303 9.52 -1.21 -14.44
CA GLU A 303 10.64 -0.26 -14.56
C GLU A 303 11.61 -0.31 -13.37
N MET A 304 11.42 -1.23 -12.41
CA MET A 304 12.32 -1.36 -11.27
C MET A 304 13.69 -1.89 -11.69
N GLY A 305 14.76 -1.35 -11.06
CA GLY A 305 16.13 -1.71 -11.34
C GLY A 305 16.47 -3.20 -11.23
N ALA A 306 15.67 -3.95 -10.48
CA ALA A 306 15.73 -5.41 -10.39
C ALA A 306 15.60 -6.12 -11.75
N LEU A 307 14.99 -5.49 -12.76
CA LEU A 307 14.76 -6.06 -14.08
C LEU A 307 15.80 -5.64 -15.13
N SER A 308 16.73 -4.77 -14.80
CA SER A 308 17.75 -4.25 -15.74
C SER A 308 18.59 -5.34 -16.40
N ALA A 309 18.94 -6.40 -15.64
CA ALA A 309 19.78 -7.50 -16.12
C ALA A 309 19.09 -8.43 -17.15
N ILE A 310 17.75 -8.40 -17.25
CA ILE A 310 17.00 -9.32 -18.13
C ILE A 310 16.68 -8.74 -19.51
N GLY A 311 17.23 -7.59 -19.86
CA GLY A 311 17.07 -6.96 -21.18
C GLY A 311 15.91 -5.98 -21.28
N GLY A 312 15.47 -5.42 -20.13
CA GLY A 312 14.57 -4.28 -20.03
C GLY A 312 13.11 -4.61 -19.81
N GLU A 313 12.40 -3.61 -19.44
CA GLU A 313 11.02 -3.60 -18.96
C GLU A 313 10.03 -4.11 -20.00
N ALA A 314 10.20 -3.69 -21.25
CA ALA A 314 9.32 -4.07 -22.35
C ALA A 314 9.21 -5.59 -22.53
N LYS A 315 10.33 -6.31 -22.39
CA LYS A 315 10.39 -7.77 -22.50
C LYS A 315 9.83 -8.47 -21.25
N ALA A 316 9.94 -7.82 -20.10
CA ALA A 316 9.51 -8.39 -18.83
C ALA A 316 8.01 -8.68 -18.80
N GLY A 317 7.18 -7.82 -19.38
CA GLY A 317 5.73 -8.00 -19.38
C GLY A 317 5.26 -9.29 -20.04
N ALA A 318 5.70 -9.55 -21.28
CA ALA A 318 5.35 -10.78 -21.99
C ALA A 318 5.85 -12.03 -21.25
N ARG A 319 7.05 -11.98 -20.65
CA ARG A 319 7.61 -13.07 -19.82
C ARG A 319 6.81 -13.29 -18.55
N ALA A 320 6.39 -12.22 -17.85
CA ALA A 320 5.56 -12.33 -16.66
C ALA A 320 4.21 -13.01 -16.97
N ILE A 321 3.56 -12.62 -18.08
CA ILE A 321 2.31 -13.27 -18.51
C ILE A 321 2.56 -14.75 -18.84
N ALA A 322 3.64 -15.08 -19.53
CA ALA A 322 4.01 -16.47 -19.81
C ALA A 322 4.28 -17.26 -18.52
N ALA A 323 4.89 -16.63 -17.51
CA ALA A 323 5.16 -17.23 -16.21
C ALA A 323 3.88 -17.48 -15.36
N GLY A 324 2.75 -16.87 -15.69
CA GLY A 324 1.47 -17.07 -14.99
C GLY A 324 0.83 -15.81 -14.40
N ALA A 325 1.46 -14.64 -14.52
CA ALA A 325 0.86 -13.36 -14.14
C ALA A 325 -0.32 -13.03 -15.07
N ASP A 326 -1.31 -12.31 -14.58
CA ASP A 326 -2.50 -11.92 -15.35
C ASP A 326 -2.49 -10.44 -15.72
N TYR A 327 -1.67 -9.64 -15.04
CA TYR A 327 -1.66 -8.19 -15.19
C TYR A 327 -0.26 -7.64 -14.99
N VAL A 328 0.16 -6.73 -15.86
CA VAL A 328 1.49 -6.15 -15.84
C VAL A 328 1.43 -4.64 -15.65
N LEU A 329 2.33 -4.11 -14.83
CA LEU A 329 2.39 -2.71 -14.49
C LEU A 329 3.62 -2.08 -15.14
N TYR A 330 3.39 -1.17 -16.09
CA TYR A 330 4.41 -0.30 -16.69
C TYR A 330 4.28 1.10 -16.11
N ARG A 331 5.38 1.69 -15.70
CA ARG A 331 5.37 2.97 -15.00
C ARG A 331 5.40 4.16 -15.97
N PHE A 332 6.53 4.77 -16.21
CA PHE A 332 6.61 6.07 -16.89
C PHE A 332 7.24 6.04 -18.28
N ASP A 333 7.97 4.98 -18.64
CA ASP A 333 8.60 4.86 -19.96
C ASP A 333 7.56 4.58 -21.05
N GLU A 334 7.18 5.63 -21.77
CA GLU A 334 6.22 5.55 -22.88
C GLU A 334 6.67 4.56 -23.97
N GLY A 335 7.99 4.45 -24.20
CA GLY A 335 8.56 3.52 -25.17
C GLY A 335 8.40 2.07 -24.70
N ALA A 336 8.70 1.79 -23.42
CA ALA A 336 8.51 0.48 -22.84
C ALA A 336 7.04 0.05 -22.80
N GLN A 337 6.12 0.98 -22.53
CA GLN A 337 4.68 0.72 -22.57
C GLN A 337 4.21 0.27 -23.97
N LEU A 338 4.61 0.99 -25.02
CA LEU A 338 4.28 0.66 -26.41
C LEU A 338 4.92 -0.65 -26.88
N GLU A 339 6.22 -0.79 -26.59
CA GLU A 339 6.98 -1.98 -26.97
C GLU A 339 6.51 -3.22 -26.21
N GLY A 340 6.19 -3.10 -24.91
CA GLY A 340 5.63 -4.18 -24.11
C GLY A 340 4.28 -4.65 -24.67
N ASN A 341 3.38 -3.72 -25.04
CA ASN A 341 2.13 -4.07 -25.72
C ASN A 341 2.37 -4.80 -27.02
N ARG A 342 3.30 -4.30 -27.86
CA ARG A 342 3.68 -4.90 -29.14
C ARG A 342 4.20 -6.34 -28.95
N LEU A 343 5.11 -6.54 -27.98
CA LEU A 343 5.70 -7.86 -27.69
C LEU A 343 4.67 -8.88 -27.19
N ILE A 344 3.67 -8.45 -26.41
CA ILE A 344 2.56 -9.33 -26.00
C ILE A 344 1.74 -9.75 -27.23
N VAL A 345 1.40 -8.82 -28.13
CA VAL A 345 0.65 -9.10 -29.35
C VAL A 345 1.44 -10.05 -30.28
N GLU A 346 2.73 -9.79 -30.50
CA GLU A 346 3.59 -10.63 -31.32
C GLU A 346 3.82 -12.01 -30.70
N GLY A 347 4.00 -12.07 -29.38
CA GLY A 347 4.11 -13.34 -28.66
C GLY A 347 2.87 -14.21 -28.85
N ALA A 348 1.68 -13.59 -28.81
CA ALA A 348 0.43 -14.28 -29.08
C ALA A 348 0.29 -14.71 -30.54
N ALA A 349 0.74 -13.89 -31.50
CA ALA A 349 0.70 -14.21 -32.93
C ALA A 349 1.70 -15.31 -33.33
N SER A 350 2.90 -15.30 -32.73
CA SER A 350 3.93 -16.32 -33.00
C SER A 350 3.73 -17.62 -32.22
N GLY A 351 2.84 -17.63 -31.19
CA GLY A 351 2.63 -18.78 -30.31
C GLY A 351 3.64 -18.87 -29.15
N SER A 352 4.61 -17.99 -29.05
CA SER A 352 5.53 -17.93 -27.90
C SER A 352 4.81 -17.54 -26.60
N LEU A 353 3.69 -16.81 -26.69
CA LEU A 353 2.69 -16.63 -25.64
C LEU A 353 1.41 -17.36 -26.08
N PRO A 354 1.04 -18.51 -25.47
CA PRO A 354 -0.15 -19.24 -25.86
C PRO A 354 -1.42 -18.39 -25.78
N LEU A 355 -2.25 -18.36 -26.82
CA LEU A 355 -3.51 -17.62 -26.86
C LEU A 355 -4.44 -17.98 -25.68
N ALA A 356 -4.43 -19.27 -25.27
CA ALA A 356 -5.18 -19.73 -24.11
C ALA A 356 -4.69 -19.06 -22.80
N ARG A 357 -3.36 -18.80 -22.66
CA ARG A 357 -2.79 -18.11 -21.50
C ARG A 357 -3.22 -16.63 -21.48
N LEU A 358 -3.12 -15.96 -22.63
CA LEU A 358 -3.59 -14.57 -22.76
C LEU A 358 -5.09 -14.46 -22.46
N ALA A 359 -5.91 -15.35 -23.04
CA ALA A 359 -7.36 -15.38 -22.77
C ALA A 359 -7.68 -15.63 -21.29
N ALA A 360 -6.93 -16.51 -20.61
CA ALA A 360 -7.10 -16.77 -19.18
C ALA A 360 -6.74 -15.54 -18.32
N ALA A 361 -5.70 -14.77 -18.71
CA ALA A 361 -5.35 -13.52 -18.04
C ALA A 361 -6.47 -12.48 -18.16
N VAL A 362 -6.93 -12.21 -19.37
CA VAL A 362 -8.02 -11.27 -19.64
C VAL A 362 -9.31 -11.68 -18.92
N ARG A 363 -9.65 -12.98 -18.94
CA ARG A 363 -10.82 -13.49 -18.20
C ARG A 363 -10.75 -13.16 -16.72
N ARG A 364 -9.58 -13.33 -16.06
CA ARG A 364 -9.41 -12.95 -14.65
C ARG A 364 -9.52 -11.46 -14.42
N VAL A 365 -8.95 -10.63 -15.31
CA VAL A 365 -9.10 -9.16 -15.24
C VAL A 365 -10.57 -8.76 -15.32
N LEU A 366 -11.30 -9.27 -16.32
CA LEU A 366 -12.72 -8.97 -16.51
C LEU A 366 -13.59 -9.51 -15.38
N ALA A 367 -13.30 -10.72 -14.89
CA ALA A 367 -14.00 -11.32 -13.74
C ALA A 367 -13.78 -10.50 -12.47
N THR A 368 -12.56 -9.99 -12.25
CA THR A 368 -12.25 -9.09 -11.15
C THR A 368 -13.04 -7.78 -11.28
N LYS A 369 -13.01 -7.13 -12.45
CA LYS A 369 -13.80 -5.92 -12.73
C LYS A 369 -15.31 -6.17 -12.50
N SER A 370 -15.83 -7.30 -12.95
CA SER A 370 -17.24 -7.68 -12.77
C SER A 370 -17.59 -7.90 -11.28
N ARG A 371 -16.82 -8.74 -10.60
CA ARG A 371 -17.06 -9.08 -9.18
C ARG A 371 -17.03 -7.87 -8.28
N TRP A 372 -16.15 -6.92 -8.55
CA TRP A 372 -15.98 -5.70 -7.75
C TRP A 372 -16.83 -4.53 -8.25
N GLY A 373 -17.74 -4.77 -9.21
CA GLY A 373 -18.67 -3.80 -9.76
C GLY A 373 -17.99 -2.65 -10.50
N ILE A 374 -16.77 -2.87 -10.98
CA ILE A 374 -16.02 -1.86 -11.77
C ILE A 374 -16.60 -1.76 -13.18
N LEU A 375 -17.23 -2.83 -13.68
CA LEU A 375 -17.96 -2.80 -14.95
C LEU A 375 -19.26 -1.98 -14.91
N ASP A 376 -19.69 -1.56 -13.72
CA ASP A 376 -20.93 -0.82 -13.49
C ASP A 376 -20.59 0.63 -13.10
N ASP A 377 -21.43 1.57 -13.50
CA ASP A 377 -21.31 2.97 -13.07
C ASP A 377 -21.71 3.07 -11.59
N ARG A 378 -20.73 2.92 -10.70
CA ARG A 378 -20.94 3.12 -9.27
C ARG A 378 -20.77 4.58 -8.89
N PRO A 379 -21.70 5.18 -8.12
CA PRO A 379 -21.52 6.54 -7.64
C PRO A 379 -20.32 6.59 -6.68
N ALA A 380 -19.59 7.71 -6.72
CA ALA A 380 -18.54 8.00 -5.76
C ALA A 380 -19.14 8.11 -4.35
N THR A 381 -18.41 7.62 -3.35
CA THR A 381 -18.77 7.76 -1.93
C THR A 381 -18.49 9.17 -1.43
N ALA A 382 -19.30 9.66 -0.50
CA ALA A 382 -18.96 10.85 0.28
C ALA A 382 -18.05 10.44 1.46
N PHE A 383 -17.13 11.32 1.86
CA PHE A 383 -16.29 11.13 3.05
C PHE A 383 -16.08 12.46 3.77
N ASP A 384 -15.78 12.39 5.07
CA ASP A 384 -15.51 13.55 5.91
C ASP A 384 -14.04 13.51 6.38
N VAL A 385 -13.19 14.26 5.68
CA VAL A 385 -11.76 14.29 5.96
C VAL A 385 -11.43 14.77 7.37
N THR A 386 -12.29 15.59 8.00
CA THR A 386 -12.06 16.07 9.37
C THR A 386 -12.25 14.92 10.37
N ALA A 387 -13.36 14.20 10.28
CA ALA A 387 -13.61 13.02 11.10
C ALA A 387 -12.55 11.93 10.85
N ASP A 388 -12.16 11.71 9.60
CA ASP A 388 -11.17 10.72 9.21
C ASP A 388 -9.77 11.03 9.76
N ARG A 389 -9.39 12.32 9.84
CA ARG A 389 -8.13 12.75 10.49
C ARG A 389 -8.12 12.53 11.99
N GLU A 390 -9.26 12.65 12.67
CA GLU A 390 -9.35 12.30 14.10
C GLU A 390 -9.15 10.79 14.31
N VAL A 391 -9.65 9.95 13.41
CA VAL A 391 -9.36 8.49 13.43
C VAL A 391 -7.85 8.26 13.28
N ALA A 392 -7.18 8.91 12.33
CA ALA A 392 -5.74 8.78 12.14
C ALA A 392 -4.96 9.20 13.39
N LEU A 393 -5.35 10.31 14.03
CA LEU A 393 -4.72 10.78 15.26
C LEU A 393 -4.96 9.83 16.45
N ASP A 394 -6.16 9.29 16.59
CA ASP A 394 -6.47 8.31 17.65
C ASP A 394 -5.64 7.02 17.48
N LEU A 395 -5.50 6.51 16.25
CA LEU A 395 -4.66 5.37 15.95
C LEU A 395 -3.18 5.66 16.25
N ALA A 396 -2.67 6.83 15.88
CA ALA A 396 -1.32 7.25 16.20
C ALA A 396 -1.10 7.33 17.72
N ARG A 397 -2.03 7.92 18.48
CA ARG A 397 -2.00 7.99 19.94
C ARG A 397 -1.97 6.63 20.62
N LYS A 398 -2.64 5.65 20.03
CA LYS A 398 -2.67 4.26 20.53
C LYS A 398 -1.40 3.47 20.18
N SER A 399 -0.67 3.88 19.14
CA SER A 399 0.48 3.13 18.63
C SER A 399 1.80 3.52 19.28
N VAL A 400 2.02 4.80 19.65
CA VAL A 400 3.30 5.27 20.19
C VAL A 400 3.75 4.39 21.35
N THR A 401 4.94 3.80 21.21
CA THR A 401 5.48 2.83 22.15
C THR A 401 6.72 3.40 22.83
N VAL A 402 6.72 3.44 24.16
CA VAL A 402 7.89 3.83 24.95
C VAL A 402 8.59 2.57 25.43
N LEU A 403 9.85 2.38 25.06
CA LEU A 403 10.67 1.23 25.45
C LEU A 403 11.63 1.58 26.58
N ARG A 404 12.04 2.84 26.69
CA ARG A 404 12.83 3.40 27.78
C ARG A 404 12.30 4.77 28.16
N GLY A 405 12.11 5.03 29.45
CA GLY A 405 11.49 6.26 29.97
C GLY A 405 12.48 7.30 30.51
N GLY A 406 13.79 7.09 30.38
CA GLY A 406 14.77 8.04 30.93
C GLY A 406 14.66 9.41 30.24
N GLY A 407 14.49 10.48 31.02
CA GLY A 407 14.27 11.83 30.54
C GLY A 407 12.82 12.11 30.10
N LEU A 408 11.86 11.25 30.44
CA LEU A 408 10.44 11.44 30.17
C LEU A 408 9.63 11.43 31.49
N PRO A 409 8.53 12.23 31.55
CA PRO A 409 8.22 13.32 30.62
C PRO A 409 9.23 14.45 30.69
N LEU A 410 9.35 15.25 29.62
CA LEU A 410 10.20 16.47 29.62
C LEU A 410 9.74 17.43 30.72
N ALA A 411 10.66 17.89 31.58
CA ALA A 411 10.32 18.81 32.64
C ALA A 411 9.88 20.18 32.10
N ALA A 412 8.95 20.83 32.79
CA ALA A 412 8.33 22.07 32.30
C ALA A 412 9.33 23.23 32.12
N ASP A 413 10.39 23.25 32.95
CA ASP A 413 11.44 24.27 32.98
C ASP A 413 12.70 23.90 32.17
N ASP A 414 12.79 22.70 31.63
CA ASP A 414 13.92 22.29 30.78
C ASP A 414 14.04 23.18 29.52
N ARG A 415 15.26 23.57 29.19
CA ARG A 415 15.61 24.08 27.85
C ARG A 415 15.78 22.91 26.91
N VAL A 416 14.75 22.61 26.13
CA VAL A 416 14.74 21.45 25.24
C VAL A 416 15.31 21.83 23.88
N LEU A 417 16.29 21.02 23.41
CA LEU A 417 16.73 20.99 22.02
C LEU A 417 16.05 19.80 21.33
N ALA A 418 15.17 20.08 20.39
CA ALA A 418 14.51 19.06 19.57
C ALA A 418 15.11 19.05 18.16
N VAL A 419 15.80 17.99 17.84
CA VAL A 419 16.46 17.75 16.56
C VAL A 419 15.69 16.68 15.81
N ALA A 420 15.37 16.87 14.55
CA ALA A 420 14.75 15.83 13.76
C ALA A 420 15.27 15.81 12.33
N VAL A 421 15.43 14.63 11.80
CA VAL A 421 15.79 14.40 10.42
C VAL A 421 14.55 14.61 9.54
N ALA A 422 14.71 15.41 8.48
CA ALA A 422 13.67 15.51 7.45
C ALA A 422 13.64 14.19 6.66
N ASN A 423 12.53 13.46 6.73
CA ASN A 423 12.35 12.25 5.95
C ASN A 423 11.98 12.62 4.49
N PRO A 424 12.85 12.35 3.49
CA PRO A 424 12.57 12.70 2.10
C PRO A 424 11.36 11.96 1.52
N ASP A 425 11.08 10.74 1.98
CA ASP A 425 9.94 9.96 1.50
C ASP A 425 8.60 10.64 1.88
N ILE A 426 8.59 11.38 2.98
CA ILE A 426 7.46 12.16 3.47
C ILE A 426 7.53 13.59 2.94
N ALA A 427 8.70 14.21 2.93
CA ALA A 427 8.90 15.60 2.52
C ALA A 427 8.52 15.88 1.06
N LEU A 428 8.56 14.86 0.19
CA LEU A 428 8.12 14.98 -1.20
C LEU A 428 6.59 15.16 -1.35
N LEU A 429 5.81 14.99 -0.28
CA LEU A 429 4.35 15.04 -0.35
C LEU A 429 3.75 16.36 0.19
N GLU A 430 4.42 17.02 1.13
CA GLU A 430 3.95 18.26 1.77
C GLU A 430 5.13 19.01 2.40
N ASP A 431 4.94 20.34 2.67
CA ASP A 431 5.73 21.08 3.66
C ASP A 431 5.40 20.55 5.06
N GLN A 432 5.93 19.38 5.41
CA GLN A 432 5.65 18.78 6.70
C GLN A 432 6.56 19.33 7.79
N SER A 433 5.96 19.59 8.95
CA SER A 433 6.70 19.84 10.18
C SER A 433 7.49 18.59 10.58
N THR A 434 8.70 18.79 11.07
CA THR A 434 9.47 17.73 11.74
C THR A 434 8.97 17.54 13.18
N LEU A 435 9.40 16.47 13.83
CA LEU A 435 9.13 16.28 15.27
C LEU A 435 9.58 17.47 16.10
N GLY A 436 10.74 18.06 15.79
CA GLY A 436 11.24 19.24 16.49
C GLY A 436 10.32 20.45 16.38
N GLU A 437 9.82 20.72 15.18
CA GLU A 437 8.89 21.82 14.92
C GLU A 437 7.52 21.57 15.57
N THR A 438 6.99 20.34 15.49
CA THR A 438 5.72 19.95 16.13
C THR A 438 5.82 20.05 17.66
N LEU A 439 6.94 19.63 18.23
CA LEU A 439 7.18 19.75 19.68
C LEU A 439 7.32 21.22 20.09
N ALA A 440 7.99 22.06 19.28
CA ALA A 440 8.12 23.49 19.55
C ALA A 440 6.78 24.24 19.50
N GLN A 441 5.86 23.81 18.64
CA GLN A 441 4.49 24.33 18.62
C GLN A 441 3.71 23.93 19.90
N ALA A 442 3.86 22.71 20.35
CA ALA A 442 3.18 22.20 21.55
C ALA A 442 3.82 22.72 22.85
N ARG A 443 5.11 23.07 22.84
CA ARG A 443 5.89 23.55 23.99
C ARG A 443 6.74 24.76 23.59
N PRO A 444 6.22 26.00 23.74
CA PRO A 444 6.98 27.22 23.48
C PRO A 444 8.30 27.25 24.26
N GLY A 445 9.37 27.74 23.62
CA GLY A 445 10.72 27.78 24.20
C GLY A 445 11.57 26.55 23.84
N THR A 446 11.01 25.53 23.16
CA THR A 446 11.79 24.43 22.55
C THR A 446 12.58 24.95 21.34
N THR A 447 13.88 24.69 21.32
CA THR A 447 14.73 24.98 20.15
C THR A 447 14.62 23.84 19.15
N ALA A 448 13.99 24.07 18.02
CA ALA A 448 13.88 23.08 16.94
C ALA A 448 15.04 23.19 15.94
N LYS A 449 15.62 22.06 15.53
CA LYS A 449 16.60 21.98 14.44
C LYS A 449 16.22 20.86 13.49
N ARG A 450 16.20 21.19 12.21
CA ARG A 450 16.02 20.24 11.11
C ARG A 450 17.38 19.79 10.58
N LEU A 451 17.53 18.49 10.31
CA LEU A 451 18.73 17.90 9.71
C LEU A 451 18.39 17.27 8.37
N SER A 452 19.40 17.19 7.50
CA SER A 452 19.37 16.32 6.34
C SER A 452 19.37 14.83 6.76
N LEU A 453 18.98 13.95 5.84
CA LEU A 453 18.96 12.50 6.08
C LEU A 453 20.36 11.95 6.39
N GLN A 454 21.38 12.56 5.77
CA GLN A 454 22.79 12.32 6.09
C GLN A 454 23.45 13.63 6.52
N PRO A 455 23.39 13.95 7.82
CA PRO A 455 23.95 15.21 8.32
C PRO A 455 25.42 15.37 7.99
N SER A 456 25.79 16.51 7.44
CA SER A 456 27.17 16.92 7.27
C SER A 456 27.85 17.16 8.63
N ASP A 457 29.19 17.16 8.65
CA ASP A 457 29.93 17.49 9.87
C ASP A 457 29.59 18.90 10.39
N THR A 458 29.31 19.85 9.49
CA THR A 458 28.87 21.22 9.87
C THR A 458 27.51 21.21 10.55
N GLU A 459 26.52 20.49 10.01
CA GLU A 459 25.20 20.34 10.63
C GLU A 459 25.32 19.64 12.00
N ALA A 460 26.12 18.56 12.06
CA ALA A 460 26.35 17.83 13.29
C ALA A 460 27.00 18.73 14.36
N GLN A 461 28.04 19.50 14.01
CA GLN A 461 28.69 20.42 14.95
C GLN A 461 27.75 21.49 15.47
N ALA A 462 26.92 22.09 14.61
CA ALA A 462 25.92 23.09 15.00
C ALA A 462 24.87 22.54 15.99
N VAL A 463 24.55 21.25 15.88
CA VAL A 463 23.65 20.56 16.85
C VAL A 463 24.38 20.28 18.17
N LEU A 464 25.64 19.80 18.14
CA LEU A 464 26.44 19.56 19.33
C LEU A 464 26.67 20.87 20.13
N ASP A 465 26.91 22.00 19.45
CA ASP A 465 27.06 23.30 20.11
C ASP A 465 25.74 23.76 20.76
N ALA A 466 24.61 23.59 20.08
CA ALA A 466 23.30 23.89 20.64
C ALA A 466 22.98 23.01 21.88
N ALA A 467 23.35 21.72 21.84
CA ALA A 467 23.11 20.79 22.93
C ALA A 467 23.82 21.16 24.23
N ARG A 468 24.96 21.87 24.18
CA ARG A 468 25.65 22.36 25.39
C ARG A 468 24.81 23.36 26.17
N GLY A 469 23.94 24.11 25.50
CA GLY A 469 23.05 25.08 26.11
C GLY A 469 21.67 24.53 26.52
N ALA A 470 21.37 23.28 26.18
CA ALA A 470 20.12 22.63 26.52
C ALA A 470 20.22 21.82 27.84
N ASP A 471 19.08 21.53 28.46
CA ASP A 471 18.97 20.65 29.62
C ASP A 471 18.59 19.22 29.20
N ALA A 472 17.79 19.09 28.14
CA ALA A 472 17.41 17.83 27.53
C ALA A 472 17.46 17.89 25.99
N VAL A 473 17.73 16.76 25.34
CA VAL A 473 17.74 16.62 23.88
C VAL A 473 16.71 15.58 23.46
N VAL A 474 15.88 15.92 22.50
CA VAL A 474 14.99 14.98 21.76
C VAL A 474 15.54 14.84 20.35
N PHE A 475 15.80 13.61 19.91
CA PHE A 475 16.30 13.34 18.55
C PHE A 475 15.35 12.44 17.78
N GLY A 476 14.66 13.00 16.77
CA GLY A 476 13.84 12.24 15.82
C GLY A 476 14.71 11.65 14.70
N SER A 477 14.91 10.35 14.72
CA SER A 477 15.76 9.62 13.77
C SER A 477 14.94 9.00 12.62
N ALA A 478 15.62 8.81 11.50
CA ALA A 478 15.10 8.05 10.38
C ALA A 478 16.15 7.01 9.94
N ASP A 479 16.06 5.80 10.50
CA ASP A 479 16.88 4.64 10.14
C ASP A 479 18.39 4.81 10.43
N LEU A 480 18.77 4.73 11.70
CA LEU A 480 20.18 4.84 12.13
C LEU A 480 21.07 3.72 11.59
N LEU A 481 20.51 2.56 11.24
CA LEU A 481 21.27 1.43 10.70
C LEU A 481 21.71 1.69 9.25
N THR A 482 20.89 2.38 8.49
CA THR A 482 21.17 2.74 7.08
C THR A 482 21.96 4.05 6.99
N TYR A 483 21.75 4.98 7.94
CA TYR A 483 22.38 6.32 7.91
C TYR A 483 23.33 6.56 9.08
N PRO A 484 24.58 6.08 9.02
CA PRO A 484 25.52 6.07 10.14
C PRO A 484 25.92 7.47 10.64
N ALA A 485 25.78 8.51 9.80
CA ALA A 485 26.02 9.90 10.26
C ALA A 485 25.05 10.33 11.36
N GLN A 486 23.77 9.91 11.28
CA GLN A 486 22.80 10.14 12.35
C GLN A 486 23.21 9.37 13.63
N ALA A 487 23.58 8.08 13.50
CA ALA A 487 24.02 7.27 14.63
C ALA A 487 25.23 7.87 15.35
N LYS A 488 26.22 8.35 14.60
CA LYS A 488 27.40 9.07 15.12
C LYS A 488 26.98 10.29 15.94
N LEU A 489 26.07 11.11 15.41
CA LEU A 489 25.58 12.31 16.09
C LEU A 489 24.77 11.96 17.34
N VAL A 490 23.85 11.01 17.30
CA VAL A 490 23.09 10.52 18.46
C VAL A 490 24.02 10.04 19.57
N ASN A 491 25.04 9.22 19.23
CA ASN A 491 26.01 8.73 20.20
C ASN A 491 26.88 9.84 20.81
N ALA A 492 27.17 10.92 20.07
CA ALA A 492 27.86 12.08 20.61
C ALA A 492 26.95 12.91 21.54
N LEU A 493 25.70 13.15 21.14
CA LEU A 493 24.72 13.94 21.90
C LEU A 493 24.42 13.35 23.28
N ARG A 494 24.25 12.00 23.38
CA ARG A 494 23.95 11.34 24.65
C ARG A 494 25.06 11.47 25.70
N THR A 495 26.28 11.81 25.30
CA THR A 495 27.39 12.07 26.22
C THR A 495 27.37 13.51 26.77
N ILE A 496 26.62 14.40 26.15
CA ILE A 496 26.54 15.82 26.52
C ILE A 496 25.34 16.07 27.42
N ARG A 497 24.17 15.50 27.08
CA ARG A 497 22.89 15.71 27.79
C ARG A 497 22.05 14.44 27.83
N PRO A 498 21.10 14.30 28.77
CA PRO A 498 20.05 13.30 28.67
C PRO A 498 19.38 13.38 27.31
N LEU A 499 19.28 12.24 26.62
CA LEU A 499 18.77 12.15 25.26
C LEU A 499 17.61 11.17 25.17
N VAL A 500 16.50 11.65 24.60
CA VAL A 500 15.37 10.82 24.18
C VAL A 500 15.47 10.63 22.68
N LEU A 501 15.73 9.38 22.27
CA LEU A 501 15.70 8.98 20.87
C LEU A 501 14.26 8.63 20.47
N VAL A 502 13.76 9.23 19.39
CA VAL A 502 12.46 8.93 18.79
C VAL A 502 12.67 8.35 17.42
N SER A 503 12.36 7.08 17.25
CA SER A 503 12.41 6.40 15.96
C SER A 503 11.15 6.76 15.15
N LEU A 504 11.34 7.52 14.07
CA LEU A 504 10.26 8.03 13.20
C LEU A 504 9.94 7.08 12.03
N ARG A 505 10.65 5.97 11.89
CA ARG A 505 10.43 4.98 10.85
C ARG A 505 10.18 3.61 11.51
N HIS A 506 11.13 2.72 11.47
CA HIS A 506 11.02 1.41 12.13
C HIS A 506 11.80 1.41 13.47
N PRO A 507 11.43 0.54 14.42
CA PRO A 507 11.93 0.62 15.79
C PRO A 507 13.32 -0.01 16.03
N TYR A 508 14.17 -0.11 15.00
CA TYR A 508 15.47 -0.77 15.09
C TYR A 508 16.62 0.20 15.43
N ASP A 509 16.38 1.50 15.48
CA ASP A 509 17.40 2.54 15.67
C ASP A 509 18.20 2.36 16.97
N VAL A 510 17.59 1.78 18.00
CA VAL A 510 18.26 1.48 19.28
C VAL A 510 19.45 0.51 19.12
N LEU A 511 19.49 -0.29 18.07
CA LEU A 511 20.64 -1.17 17.79
C LEU A 511 21.91 -0.39 17.45
N ALA A 512 21.78 0.80 16.86
CA ALA A 512 22.90 1.69 16.54
C ALA A 512 23.20 2.70 17.69
N ALA A 513 22.29 2.84 18.66
CA ALA A 513 22.44 3.73 19.82
C ALA A 513 21.92 3.04 21.11
N PRO A 514 22.56 1.95 21.58
CA PRO A 514 22.03 1.08 22.61
C PRO A 514 21.92 1.72 24.01
N ASP A 515 22.68 2.79 24.26
CA ASP A 515 22.78 3.39 25.60
C ASP A 515 21.96 4.69 25.74
N VAL A 516 20.99 4.95 24.87
CA VAL A 516 20.10 6.12 25.02
C VAL A 516 19.21 5.94 26.26
N ALA A 517 19.02 7.04 27.01
CA ALA A 517 18.25 7.02 28.26
C ALA A 517 16.74 6.85 27.97
N GLY A 518 16.19 7.60 27.02
CA GLY A 518 14.82 7.48 26.55
C GLY A 518 14.77 6.89 25.16
N TYR A 519 13.79 5.98 24.91
CA TYR A 519 13.56 5.44 23.59
C TYR A 519 12.07 5.30 23.29
N VAL A 520 11.63 5.99 22.23
CA VAL A 520 10.24 6.06 21.80
C VAL A 520 10.14 5.63 20.34
N CYS A 521 9.18 4.77 20.02
CA CYS A 521 8.88 4.33 18.66
C CYS A 521 7.58 5.00 18.18
N ALA A 522 7.68 5.89 17.21
CA ALA A 522 6.55 6.58 16.60
C ALA A 522 5.98 5.82 15.40
N TYR A 523 6.77 4.93 14.80
CA TYR A 523 6.48 4.12 13.60
C TYR A 523 6.19 4.92 12.32
N ASP A 524 6.05 6.24 12.41
CA ASP A 524 5.74 7.12 11.29
C ASP A 524 6.19 8.55 11.61
N GLY A 525 6.56 9.32 10.58
CA GLY A 525 6.96 10.72 10.69
C GLY A 525 5.91 11.72 10.21
N ARG A 526 4.63 11.32 10.07
CA ARG A 526 3.54 12.20 9.63
C ARG A 526 2.87 12.92 10.79
N ASP A 527 2.10 13.97 10.49
CA ASP A 527 1.49 14.89 11.46
C ASP A 527 0.79 14.17 12.63
N ALA A 528 -0.06 13.20 12.35
CA ALA A 528 -0.78 12.47 13.40
C ALA A 528 0.19 11.78 14.38
N SER A 529 1.23 11.11 13.87
CA SER A 529 2.23 10.42 14.68
C SER A 529 3.17 11.39 15.41
N LEU A 530 3.53 12.52 14.79
CA LEU A 530 4.35 13.55 15.43
C LEU A 530 3.61 14.23 16.59
N ARG A 531 2.32 14.53 16.41
CA ARG A 531 1.46 15.09 17.47
C ARG A 531 1.27 14.10 18.60
N ALA A 532 0.93 12.86 18.30
CA ALA A 532 0.80 11.80 19.30
C ALA A 532 2.10 11.58 20.10
N THR A 533 3.25 11.58 19.41
CA THR A 533 4.56 11.47 20.03
C THR A 533 4.85 12.67 20.94
N SER A 534 4.55 13.89 20.50
CA SER A 534 4.73 15.10 21.32
C SER A 534 3.89 15.05 22.61
N GLU A 535 2.64 14.53 22.55
CA GLU A 535 1.79 14.33 23.73
C GLU A 535 2.44 13.39 24.76
N ILE A 536 3.12 12.33 24.30
CA ILE A 536 3.88 11.39 25.16
C ILE A 536 5.12 12.07 25.75
N LEU A 537 5.92 12.75 24.91
CA LEU A 537 7.13 13.46 25.36
C LEU A 537 6.83 14.49 26.45
N LEU A 538 5.68 15.17 26.34
CA LEU A 538 5.22 16.17 27.31
C LEU A 538 4.48 15.59 28.52
N GLY A 539 4.21 14.28 28.56
CA GLY A 539 3.47 13.63 29.64
C GLY A 539 1.97 13.96 29.68
N THR A 540 1.45 14.65 28.66
CA THR A 540 0.00 14.97 28.56
C THR A 540 -0.83 13.73 28.22
N ARG A 541 -0.18 12.65 27.78
CA ARG A 541 -0.78 11.34 27.52
C ARG A 541 0.16 10.24 28.01
N GLN A 542 -0.42 9.15 28.52
CA GLN A 542 0.35 7.95 28.85
C GLN A 542 0.48 7.04 27.64
N PRO A 543 1.65 6.37 27.45
CA PRO A 543 1.85 5.42 26.36
C PRO A 543 1.01 4.17 26.58
N VAL A 544 0.46 3.61 25.51
CA VAL A 544 -0.29 2.35 25.54
C VAL A 544 0.18 1.36 24.47
N GLY A 545 1.01 1.83 23.53
CA GLY A 545 1.54 1.04 22.42
C GLY A 545 2.42 -0.13 22.89
N ARG A 546 2.47 -1.17 22.06
CA ARG A 546 3.26 -2.38 22.27
C ARG A 546 4.08 -2.69 21.05
N LEU A 547 5.34 -3.05 21.25
CA LEU A 547 6.27 -3.36 20.17
C LEU A 547 5.74 -4.54 19.31
N PRO A 548 5.61 -4.38 17.98
CA PRO A 548 5.11 -5.44 17.11
C PRO A 548 6.22 -6.28 16.46
N VAL A 549 7.49 -6.00 16.78
CA VAL A 549 8.68 -6.67 16.25
C VAL A 549 9.63 -7.08 17.36
N ASN A 550 10.52 -8.03 17.09
CA ASN A 550 11.69 -8.26 17.94
C ASN A 550 12.84 -7.35 17.51
N ILE A 551 13.55 -6.78 18.49
CA ILE A 551 14.75 -5.96 18.24
C ILE A 551 15.95 -6.71 18.83
N GLY A 552 16.48 -7.64 18.07
CA GLY A 552 17.55 -8.54 18.55
C GLY A 552 17.15 -9.23 19.85
N ASP A 553 18.09 -9.22 20.82
CA ASP A 553 17.84 -9.70 22.19
C ASP A 553 17.49 -8.57 23.16
N VAL A 554 17.37 -7.32 22.68
CA VAL A 554 17.19 -6.14 23.55
C VAL A 554 15.71 -5.95 23.91
N PHE A 555 14.81 -6.08 22.93
CA PHE A 555 13.36 -5.93 23.12
C PHE A 555 12.60 -7.01 22.37
N LYS A 556 11.47 -7.42 22.94
CA LYS A 556 10.61 -8.46 22.38
C LYS A 556 9.24 -7.92 22.00
N ILE A 557 8.57 -8.64 21.11
CA ILE A 557 7.17 -8.35 20.77
C ILE A 557 6.33 -8.29 22.05
N GLY A 558 5.55 -7.21 22.19
CA GLY A 558 4.73 -6.93 23.37
C GLY A 558 5.37 -6.00 24.40
N ASP A 559 6.66 -5.71 24.29
CA ASP A 559 7.32 -4.74 25.17
C ASP A 559 6.73 -3.34 24.96
N GLY A 560 6.72 -2.57 26.06
CA GLY A 560 6.25 -1.19 26.08
C GLY A 560 5.87 -0.77 27.50
N MET A 561 6.24 0.45 27.88
CA MET A 561 5.85 1.05 29.15
C MET A 561 4.38 1.51 29.05
N LEU A 562 3.66 1.48 30.17
CA LEU A 562 2.28 2.01 30.28
C LEU A 562 2.21 3.28 31.13
N ARG A 563 3.33 3.65 31.77
CA ARG A 563 3.46 4.86 32.58
C ARG A 563 4.86 5.43 32.40
N LEU A 564 4.93 6.75 32.31
CA LEU A 564 6.16 7.53 32.31
C LEU A 564 6.54 7.91 33.75
#